data_4dbd3e6413e3c4bede7488fd5aaaa68f
#
_entry.id   4dbd3e6413e3c4bede7488fd5aaaa68f
#
_cell.length_a   1.000
_cell.length_b   1.000
_cell.length_c   1.000
_cell.angle_alpha   90.00
_cell.angle_beta   90.00
_cell.angle_gamma   90.00
#
_symmetry.space_group_name_H-M   'P 1'
#
loop_
_entity.id
_entity.type
_entity.pdbx_description
1 polymer ?
#
loop_
_entity_poly.entity_id
_entity_poly.type
_entity_poly.pdbx_seq_one_letter_code
_entity_poly.pdbx_strand_id
1 'polypeptide(L)'
;MPRGKLIVIEGIDGAGKGTQTELLARAFQLRGVPFVRFSFPRYESSFGHLIASFLNGDFGPLPAVDPHLSALLYAGDRFEAKADLEAALNSGQAVVTDRYIASNLAHQAARVPAERRPEFIAWLRQLEYGTYGLPAEDLVIYLRVPAKEGHRLVGLKSARSYTAMSRDLQESDLLHLKEAALVYDELAQTPNWVTVECFDAGSGKHRTPEEIHREVLEAIDSRVLSHAGK
;
A
#
# COMPACT_ATOMS: atom_id res chain seq x y z
N MET A 1 -8.28 -27.27 -0.30
CA MET A 1 -8.90 -26.13 0.41
C MET A 1 -9.11 -25.01 -0.60
N PRO A 2 -10.10 -24.14 -0.45
CA PRO A 2 -10.21 -22.97 -1.32
C PRO A 2 -8.94 -22.09 -1.17
N ARG A 3 -8.58 -21.39 -2.23
CA ARG A 3 -7.46 -20.44 -2.21
C ARG A 3 -7.72 -19.35 -1.17
N GLY A 4 -6.70 -19.00 -0.39
CA GLY A 4 -6.75 -17.86 0.51
C GLY A 4 -7.01 -16.54 -0.20
N LYS A 5 -7.19 -15.47 0.58
CA LYS A 5 -7.56 -14.15 0.09
C LYS A 5 -6.43 -13.15 0.29
N LEU A 6 -6.13 -12.35 -0.74
CA LEU A 6 -5.16 -11.25 -0.67
C LEU A 6 -5.88 -9.95 -0.33
N ILE A 7 -5.65 -9.46 0.89
CA ILE A 7 -6.22 -8.23 1.45
C ILE A 7 -5.10 -7.20 1.56
N VAL A 8 -5.27 -6.06 0.94
CA VAL A 8 -4.26 -5.01 0.88
C VAL A 8 -4.75 -3.76 1.59
N ILE A 9 -3.89 -3.19 2.45
CA ILE A 9 -4.14 -1.89 3.08
C ILE A 9 -3.30 -0.84 2.37
N GLU A 10 -3.97 0.12 1.75
CA GLU A 10 -3.37 1.16 0.91
C GLU A 10 -3.67 2.58 1.42
N GLY A 11 -2.93 3.53 0.90
CA GLY A 11 -3.07 4.95 1.20
C GLY A 11 -1.74 5.68 1.19
N ILE A 12 -1.78 7.01 1.19
CA ILE A 12 -0.59 7.85 1.24
C ILE A 12 0.15 7.70 2.58
N ASP A 13 1.35 8.26 2.67
CA ASP A 13 2.12 8.26 3.92
C ASP A 13 1.37 9.03 5.02
N GLY A 14 1.42 8.48 6.24
CA GLY A 14 0.65 9.03 7.37
C GLY A 14 -0.79 8.53 7.50
N ALA A 15 -1.35 7.78 6.53
CA ALA A 15 -2.74 7.31 6.56
C ALA A 15 -3.05 6.24 7.64
N GLY A 16 -2.04 5.71 8.35
CA GLY A 16 -2.28 4.74 9.43
C GLY A 16 -2.28 3.27 8.99
N LYS A 17 -1.76 2.96 7.79
CA LYS A 17 -1.72 1.59 7.23
C LYS A 17 -1.15 0.55 8.19
N GLY A 18 0.05 0.78 8.71
CA GLY A 18 0.70 -0.15 9.64
C GLY A 18 -0.13 -0.38 10.91
N THR A 19 -0.78 0.65 11.44
CA THR A 19 -1.71 0.54 12.60
C THR A 19 -2.88 -0.37 12.27
N GLN A 20 -3.52 -0.17 11.11
CA GLN A 20 -4.67 -0.98 10.69
C GLN A 20 -4.27 -2.42 10.37
N THR A 21 -3.11 -2.62 9.76
CA THR A 21 -2.56 -3.96 9.52
C THR A 21 -2.29 -4.71 10.82
N GLU A 22 -1.78 -4.04 11.84
CA GLU A 22 -1.55 -4.63 13.17
C GLU A 22 -2.87 -4.98 13.88
N LEU A 23 -3.84 -4.08 13.86
CA LEU A 23 -5.17 -4.32 14.44
C LEU A 23 -5.88 -5.48 13.73
N LEU A 24 -5.78 -5.55 12.40
CA LEU A 24 -6.35 -6.64 11.61
C LEU A 24 -5.70 -7.98 11.94
N ALA A 25 -4.38 -8.02 12.09
CA ALA A 25 -3.66 -9.23 12.51
C ALA A 25 -4.16 -9.75 13.86
N ARG A 26 -4.32 -8.85 14.83
CA ARG A 26 -4.88 -9.21 16.15
C ARG A 26 -6.32 -9.73 16.05
N ALA A 27 -7.15 -9.10 15.22
CA ALA A 27 -8.52 -9.53 15.00
C ALA A 27 -8.58 -10.94 14.37
N PHE A 28 -7.74 -11.24 13.39
CA PHE A 28 -7.65 -12.55 12.77
C PHE A 28 -7.14 -13.61 13.74
N GLN A 29 -6.13 -13.29 14.54
CA GLN A 29 -5.63 -14.18 15.60
C GLN A 29 -6.73 -14.56 16.62
N LEU A 30 -7.49 -13.56 17.09
CA LEU A 30 -8.59 -13.78 18.05
C LEU A 30 -9.74 -14.60 17.44
N ARG A 31 -9.97 -14.49 16.14
CA ARG A 31 -11.01 -15.24 15.41
C ARG A 31 -10.54 -16.62 14.93
N GLY A 32 -9.26 -16.98 15.12
CA GLY A 32 -8.68 -18.22 14.62
C GLY A 32 -8.60 -18.30 13.10
N VAL A 33 -8.58 -17.15 12.40
CA VAL A 33 -8.40 -17.08 10.94
C VAL A 33 -6.93 -17.28 10.62
N PRO A 34 -6.53 -18.33 9.85
CA PRO A 34 -5.15 -18.49 9.41
C PRO A 34 -4.74 -17.34 8.49
N PHE A 35 -3.62 -16.68 8.82
CA PHE A 35 -3.14 -15.55 8.01
C PHE A 35 -1.63 -15.42 8.06
N VAL A 36 -1.09 -14.73 7.04
CA VAL A 36 0.30 -14.24 7.00
C VAL A 36 0.28 -12.74 6.68
N ARG A 37 1.34 -12.05 7.10
CA ARG A 37 1.51 -10.61 6.87
C ARG A 37 2.72 -10.36 5.97
N PHE A 38 2.54 -9.41 5.05
CA PHE A 38 3.63 -8.80 4.30
C PHE A 38 3.57 -7.29 4.47
N SER A 39 4.70 -6.65 4.29
CA SER A 39 4.80 -5.18 4.22
C SER A 39 5.79 -4.84 3.12
N PHE A 40 5.42 -3.94 2.25
CA PHE A 40 6.29 -3.49 1.16
C PHE A 40 6.61 -2.00 1.30
N PRO A 41 7.86 -1.59 1.03
CA PRO A 41 8.99 -2.44 0.63
C PRO A 41 9.56 -3.26 1.79
N ARG A 42 10.18 -4.41 1.47
CA ARG A 42 10.89 -5.27 2.40
C ARG A 42 12.35 -4.83 2.45
N TYR A 43 12.68 -3.91 3.31
CA TYR A 43 13.99 -3.25 3.34
C TYR A 43 15.19 -4.19 3.55
N GLU A 44 14.97 -5.42 4.01
CA GLU A 44 16.00 -6.45 4.18
C GLU A 44 16.21 -7.31 2.92
N SER A 45 15.39 -7.15 1.88
CA SER A 45 15.52 -7.86 0.61
C SER A 45 16.55 -7.17 -0.31
N SER A 46 16.99 -7.84 -1.37
CA SER A 46 17.93 -7.26 -2.34
C SER A 46 17.38 -5.98 -2.98
N PHE A 47 16.13 -6.02 -3.45
CA PHE A 47 15.46 -4.83 -3.97
C PHE A 47 15.12 -3.82 -2.88
N GLY A 48 14.82 -4.27 -1.66
CA GLY A 48 14.57 -3.42 -0.51
C GLY A 48 15.76 -2.51 -0.18
N HIS A 49 16.98 -3.02 -0.25
CA HIS A 49 18.19 -2.20 -0.09
C HIS A 49 18.32 -1.13 -1.18
N LEU A 50 18.02 -1.48 -2.45
CA LEU A 50 18.05 -0.52 -3.56
C LEU A 50 16.96 0.56 -3.39
N ILE A 51 15.78 0.17 -2.90
CA ILE A 51 14.70 1.11 -2.57
C ILE A 51 15.12 2.04 -1.42
N ALA A 52 15.79 1.52 -0.39
CA ALA A 52 16.33 2.34 0.70
C ALA A 52 17.33 3.37 0.17
N SER A 53 18.29 2.96 -0.69
CA SER A 53 19.23 3.86 -1.36
C SER A 53 18.52 4.91 -2.20
N PHE A 54 17.48 4.53 -2.98
CA PHE A 54 16.67 5.49 -3.72
C PHE A 54 16.01 6.51 -2.79
N LEU A 55 15.36 6.06 -1.73
CA LEU A 55 14.66 6.93 -0.77
C LEU A 55 15.59 7.83 0.03
N ASN A 56 16.84 7.42 0.24
CA ASN A 56 17.89 8.23 0.87
C ASN A 56 18.56 9.24 -0.10
N GLY A 57 18.24 9.16 -1.40
CA GLY A 57 18.76 10.09 -2.39
C GLY A 57 20.10 9.69 -3.01
N ASP A 58 20.57 8.45 -2.80
CA ASP A 58 21.85 7.96 -3.37
C ASP A 58 21.83 7.94 -4.90
N PHE A 59 20.63 7.88 -5.52
CA PHE A 59 20.42 7.92 -6.97
C PHE A 59 20.19 9.34 -7.50
N GLY A 60 20.32 10.35 -6.64
CA GLY A 60 20.05 11.74 -6.95
C GLY A 60 18.68 12.23 -6.45
N PRO A 61 18.36 13.51 -6.67
CA PRO A 61 17.09 14.09 -6.24
C PRO A 61 15.91 13.44 -6.99
N LEU A 62 14.74 13.38 -6.32
CA LEU A 62 13.56 12.70 -6.85
C LEU A 62 13.20 13.02 -8.30
N PRO A 63 13.30 14.29 -8.79
CA PRO A 63 13.00 14.59 -10.19
C PRO A 63 14.04 14.05 -11.21
N ALA A 64 15.25 13.72 -10.77
CA ALA A 64 16.30 13.20 -11.65
C ALA A 64 16.23 11.69 -11.88
N VAL A 65 15.50 10.95 -11.04
CA VAL A 65 15.31 9.51 -11.18
C VAL A 65 14.07 9.24 -12.01
N ASP A 66 14.20 8.55 -13.13
CA ASP A 66 13.06 8.20 -14.00
C ASP A 66 12.00 7.38 -13.22
N PRO A 67 10.70 7.72 -13.29
CA PRO A 67 9.64 6.98 -12.63
C PRO A 67 9.55 5.50 -13.01
N HIS A 68 9.92 5.12 -14.24
CA HIS A 68 9.93 3.72 -14.65
C HIS A 68 11.03 2.93 -13.92
N LEU A 69 12.23 3.53 -13.73
CA LEU A 69 13.31 2.88 -13.00
C LEU A 69 12.97 2.66 -11.52
N SER A 70 12.42 3.67 -10.85
CA SER A 70 11.97 3.49 -9.47
C SER A 70 10.80 2.51 -9.37
N ALA A 71 9.86 2.50 -10.33
CA ALA A 71 8.77 1.52 -10.38
C ALA A 71 9.30 0.08 -10.49
N LEU A 72 10.36 -0.15 -11.28
CA LEU A 72 11.00 -1.47 -11.40
C LEU A 72 11.60 -1.95 -10.08
N LEU A 73 12.17 -1.06 -9.25
CA LEU A 73 12.70 -1.44 -7.93
C LEU A 73 11.58 -1.97 -7.01
N TYR A 74 10.48 -1.23 -6.91
CA TYR A 74 9.34 -1.65 -6.10
C TYR A 74 8.65 -2.92 -6.63
N ALA A 75 8.53 -3.05 -7.95
CA ALA A 75 8.00 -4.26 -8.58
C ALA A 75 8.90 -5.48 -8.35
N GLY A 76 10.23 -5.27 -8.41
CA GLY A 76 11.23 -6.31 -8.13
C GLY A 76 11.14 -6.84 -6.69
N ASP A 77 10.94 -5.96 -5.70
CA ASP A 77 10.76 -6.36 -4.30
C ASP A 77 9.52 -7.27 -4.12
N ARG A 78 8.41 -6.95 -4.79
CA ARG A 78 7.22 -7.82 -4.77
C ARG A 78 7.45 -9.12 -5.51
N PHE A 79 8.20 -9.09 -6.63
CA PHE A 79 8.53 -10.30 -7.38
C PHE A 79 9.41 -11.26 -6.56
N GLU A 80 10.36 -10.77 -5.77
CA GLU A 80 11.12 -11.60 -4.82
C GLU A 80 10.23 -12.28 -3.78
N ALA A 81 9.10 -11.64 -3.38
CA ALA A 81 8.15 -12.19 -2.41
C ALA A 81 7.09 -13.12 -3.04
N LYS A 82 7.04 -13.20 -4.38
CA LYS A 82 5.94 -13.87 -5.09
C LYS A 82 5.72 -15.31 -4.64
N ALA A 83 6.79 -16.10 -4.53
CA ALA A 83 6.69 -17.51 -4.14
C ALA A 83 6.04 -17.68 -2.76
N ASP A 84 6.41 -16.84 -1.80
CA ASP A 84 5.86 -16.89 -0.44
C ASP A 84 4.40 -16.44 -0.40
N LEU A 85 4.05 -15.38 -1.18
CA LEU A 85 2.67 -14.93 -1.35
C LEU A 85 1.78 -16.04 -1.93
N GLU A 86 2.23 -16.68 -3.00
CA GLU A 86 1.50 -17.77 -3.67
C GLU A 86 1.38 -19.01 -2.76
N ALA A 87 2.44 -19.37 -2.05
CA ALA A 87 2.40 -20.49 -1.11
C ALA A 87 1.37 -20.27 0.00
N ALA A 88 1.32 -19.08 0.58
CA ALA A 88 0.34 -18.72 1.60
C ALA A 88 -1.09 -18.78 1.06
N LEU A 89 -1.34 -18.16 -0.11
CA LEU A 89 -2.65 -18.17 -0.75
C LEU A 89 -3.10 -19.60 -1.12
N ASN A 90 -2.19 -20.41 -1.65
CA ASN A 90 -2.48 -21.81 -2.04
C ASN A 90 -2.75 -22.71 -0.83
N SER A 91 -2.18 -22.38 0.34
CA SER A 91 -2.50 -23.09 1.59
C SER A 91 -3.83 -22.68 2.23
N GLY A 92 -4.58 -21.74 1.62
CA GLY A 92 -5.84 -21.25 2.13
C GLY A 92 -5.73 -20.16 3.19
N GLN A 93 -4.53 -19.65 3.47
CA GLN A 93 -4.33 -18.56 4.43
C GLN A 93 -4.75 -17.20 3.84
N ALA A 94 -5.30 -16.34 4.67
CA ALA A 94 -5.45 -14.93 4.32
C ALA A 94 -4.07 -14.27 4.26
N VAL A 95 -3.82 -13.51 3.20
CA VAL A 95 -2.60 -12.71 3.07
C VAL A 95 -2.99 -11.25 3.30
N VAL A 96 -2.41 -10.62 4.31
CA VAL A 96 -2.63 -9.20 4.64
C VAL A 96 -1.35 -8.43 4.32
N THR A 97 -1.46 -7.39 3.47
CA THR A 97 -0.30 -6.57 3.10
C THR A 97 -0.47 -5.12 3.51
N ASP A 98 0.57 -4.52 4.11
CA ASP A 98 0.75 -3.06 4.19
C ASP A 98 1.46 -2.64 2.91
N ARG A 99 0.73 -1.95 2.01
CA ARG A 99 1.11 -1.63 0.63
C ARG A 99 1.21 -2.85 -0.29
N TYR A 100 0.96 -2.62 -1.57
CA TYR A 100 1.16 -3.59 -2.64
C TYR A 100 1.35 -2.86 -3.99
N ILE A 101 0.79 -3.38 -5.06
CA ILE A 101 0.94 -2.84 -6.42
C ILE A 101 0.37 -1.42 -6.52
N ALA A 102 -0.75 -1.13 -5.87
CA ALA A 102 -1.39 0.18 -5.91
C ALA A 102 -0.52 1.30 -5.34
N SER A 103 0.32 1.02 -4.34
CA SER A 103 1.33 1.98 -3.87
C SER A 103 2.30 2.38 -4.98
N ASN A 104 2.78 1.42 -5.76
CA ASN A 104 3.68 1.70 -6.89
C ASN A 104 2.95 2.50 -7.99
N LEU A 105 1.74 2.08 -8.35
CA LEU A 105 0.89 2.82 -9.29
C LEU A 105 0.71 4.28 -8.85
N ALA A 106 0.30 4.52 -7.60
CA ALA A 106 0.01 5.86 -7.12
C ALA A 106 1.25 6.74 -7.03
N HIS A 107 2.30 6.27 -6.36
CA HIS A 107 3.49 7.08 -6.10
C HIS A 107 4.35 7.34 -7.34
N GLN A 108 4.44 6.38 -8.29
CA GLN A 108 5.23 6.63 -9.49
C GLN A 108 4.42 7.37 -10.56
N ALA A 109 3.11 7.10 -10.72
CA ALA A 109 2.29 7.89 -11.65
C ALA A 109 2.14 9.35 -11.20
N ALA A 110 2.20 9.65 -9.89
CA ALA A 110 2.26 11.02 -9.37
C ALA A 110 3.43 11.85 -9.93
N ARG A 111 4.49 11.18 -10.40
CA ARG A 111 5.71 11.80 -10.95
C ARG A 111 5.67 11.94 -12.48
N VAL A 112 4.61 11.45 -13.10
CA VAL A 112 4.41 11.50 -14.55
C VAL A 112 3.39 12.61 -14.86
N PRO A 113 3.56 13.39 -15.96
CA PRO A 113 2.57 14.35 -16.41
C PRO A 113 1.17 13.71 -16.51
N ALA A 114 0.13 14.46 -16.11
CA ALA A 114 -1.23 13.91 -15.94
C ALA A 114 -1.75 13.24 -17.22
N GLU A 115 -1.46 13.81 -18.39
CA GLU A 115 -1.85 13.28 -19.71
C GLU A 115 -1.19 11.93 -20.05
N ARG A 116 -0.05 11.62 -19.44
CA ARG A 116 0.69 10.36 -19.65
C ARG A 116 0.46 9.31 -18.56
N ARG A 117 -0.22 9.67 -17.48
CA ARG A 117 -0.51 8.74 -16.35
C ARG A 117 -1.27 7.48 -16.78
N PRO A 118 -2.29 7.54 -17.64
CA PRO A 118 -3.00 6.33 -18.06
C PRO A 118 -2.09 5.31 -18.75
N GLU A 119 -1.19 5.76 -19.62
CA GLU A 119 -0.22 4.92 -20.32
C GLU A 119 0.77 4.29 -19.32
N PHE A 120 1.32 5.11 -18.41
CA PHE A 120 2.24 4.65 -17.37
C PHE A 120 1.59 3.62 -16.43
N ILE A 121 0.36 3.86 -15.98
CA ILE A 121 -0.39 2.92 -15.13
C ILE A 121 -0.65 1.60 -15.87
N ALA A 122 -1.03 1.66 -17.17
CA ALA A 122 -1.23 0.47 -17.98
C ALA A 122 0.06 -0.35 -18.14
N TRP A 123 1.18 0.32 -18.42
CA TRP A 123 2.51 -0.30 -18.48
C TRP A 123 2.88 -0.99 -17.17
N LEU A 124 2.71 -0.30 -16.03
CA LEU A 124 3.09 -0.82 -14.73
C LEU A 124 2.19 -2.00 -14.30
N ARG A 125 0.90 -1.94 -14.60
CA ARG A 125 -0.02 -3.09 -14.41
C ARG A 125 0.41 -4.29 -15.26
N GLN A 126 0.78 -4.07 -16.52
CA GLN A 126 1.26 -5.15 -17.40
C GLN A 126 2.58 -5.74 -16.87
N LEU A 127 3.48 -4.93 -16.32
CA LEU A 127 4.71 -5.39 -15.70
C LEU A 127 4.41 -6.30 -14.49
N GLU A 128 3.62 -5.80 -13.54
CA GLU A 128 3.42 -6.48 -12.25
C GLU A 128 2.47 -7.69 -12.36
N TYR A 129 1.30 -7.53 -12.98
CA TYR A 129 0.36 -8.63 -13.12
C TYR A 129 0.67 -9.54 -14.31
N GLY A 130 1.09 -8.97 -15.44
CA GLY A 130 1.34 -9.73 -16.68
C GLY A 130 2.71 -10.39 -16.70
N THR A 131 3.79 -9.58 -16.63
CA THR A 131 5.16 -10.08 -16.79
C THR A 131 5.65 -10.82 -15.54
N TYR A 132 5.48 -10.22 -14.36
CA TYR A 132 5.87 -10.83 -13.09
C TYR A 132 4.84 -11.84 -12.58
N GLY A 133 3.59 -11.74 -13.06
CA GLY A 133 2.51 -12.64 -12.68
C GLY A 133 2.20 -12.59 -11.19
N LEU A 134 2.26 -11.40 -10.59
CA LEU A 134 1.92 -11.23 -9.18
C LEU A 134 0.42 -11.47 -8.96
N PRO A 135 0.02 -12.09 -7.83
CA PRO A 135 -1.38 -12.35 -7.54
C PRO A 135 -2.16 -11.03 -7.44
N ALA A 136 -3.33 -10.99 -8.08
CA ALA A 136 -4.24 -9.86 -7.96
C ALA A 136 -4.91 -9.84 -6.58
N GLU A 137 -5.21 -8.64 -6.09
CA GLU A 137 -5.86 -8.39 -4.82
C GLU A 137 -7.34 -8.81 -4.86
N ASP A 138 -7.76 -9.55 -3.84
CA ASP A 138 -9.20 -9.87 -3.65
C ASP A 138 -9.94 -8.65 -3.06
N LEU A 139 -9.26 -7.86 -2.20
CA LEU A 139 -9.80 -6.65 -1.58
C LEU A 139 -8.68 -5.65 -1.31
N VAL A 140 -8.90 -4.39 -1.69
CA VAL A 140 -8.05 -3.25 -1.32
C VAL A 140 -8.83 -2.33 -0.38
N ILE A 141 -8.29 -2.09 0.80
CA ILE A 141 -8.78 -1.08 1.75
C ILE A 141 -7.95 0.18 1.56
N TYR A 142 -8.56 1.20 1.04
CA TYR A 142 -7.93 2.51 0.86
C TYR A 142 -8.22 3.41 2.05
N LEU A 143 -7.20 3.65 2.87
CA LEU A 143 -7.25 4.60 3.99
C LEU A 143 -7.04 6.01 3.44
N ARG A 144 -8.13 6.73 3.25
CA ARG A 144 -8.13 8.07 2.66
C ARG A 144 -7.90 9.14 3.72
N VAL A 145 -6.85 9.95 3.51
CA VAL A 145 -6.56 11.15 4.32
C VAL A 145 -6.20 12.31 3.40
N PRO A 146 -6.51 13.56 3.75
CA PRO A 146 -5.98 14.72 3.05
C PRO A 146 -4.44 14.72 3.07
N ALA A 147 -3.81 15.00 1.92
CA ALA A 147 -2.34 14.95 1.80
C ALA A 147 -1.61 15.84 2.85
N LYS A 148 -2.19 17.00 3.18
CA LYS A 148 -1.66 17.89 4.21
C LYS A 148 -1.64 17.23 5.59
N GLU A 149 -2.67 16.45 5.92
CA GLU A 149 -2.76 15.72 7.18
C GLU A 149 -1.82 14.52 7.19
N GLY A 150 -1.75 13.74 6.11
CA GLY A 150 -0.77 12.67 5.96
C GLY A 150 0.67 13.16 6.16
N HIS A 151 1.03 14.26 5.49
CA HIS A 151 2.34 14.89 5.64
C HIS A 151 2.64 15.33 7.09
N ARG A 152 1.63 15.88 7.81
CA ARG A 152 1.76 16.24 9.23
C ARG A 152 2.02 15.00 10.10
N LEU A 153 1.27 13.93 9.89
CA LEU A 153 1.38 12.69 10.67
C LEU A 153 2.69 11.94 10.44
N VAL A 154 3.23 11.99 9.22
CA VAL A 154 4.58 11.47 8.93
C VAL A 154 5.63 12.13 9.82
N GLY A 155 5.56 13.44 10.00
CA GLY A 155 6.51 14.19 10.86
C GLY A 155 6.45 13.83 12.35
N LEU A 156 5.43 13.11 12.80
CA LEU A 156 5.27 12.63 14.17
C LEU A 156 5.74 11.19 14.38
N LYS A 157 6.12 10.48 13.32
CA LYS A 157 6.62 9.10 13.42
C LYS A 157 8.02 9.05 14.03
N SER A 158 8.29 7.98 14.78
CA SER A 158 9.63 7.66 15.27
C SER A 158 10.60 7.32 14.13
N ALA A 159 11.91 7.34 14.45
CA ALA A 159 12.98 6.96 13.51
C ALA A 159 12.71 5.60 12.85
N ARG A 160 13.14 5.45 11.58
CA ARG A 160 12.96 4.26 10.76
C ARG A 160 14.27 3.51 10.60
N SER A 161 14.19 2.21 10.35
CA SER A 161 15.39 1.37 10.21
C SER A 161 16.18 1.65 8.93
N TYR A 162 15.53 2.11 7.85
CA TYR A 162 16.17 2.28 6.54
C TYR A 162 16.70 3.70 6.25
N THR A 163 16.42 4.68 7.12
CA THR A 163 16.88 6.06 6.94
C THR A 163 17.13 6.75 8.28
N ALA A 164 18.18 7.54 8.33
CA ALA A 164 18.45 8.46 9.44
C ALA A 164 17.70 9.79 9.32
N MET A 165 17.06 10.06 8.18
CA MET A 165 16.28 11.28 7.93
C MET A 165 14.90 11.20 8.59
N SER A 166 14.38 12.34 9.03
CA SER A 166 13.02 12.43 9.59
C SER A 166 11.93 12.14 8.53
N ARG A 167 12.24 12.36 7.26
CA ARG A 167 11.42 12.06 6.08
C ARG A 167 12.31 11.62 4.92
N ASP A 168 11.87 10.64 4.16
CA ASP A 168 12.53 10.27 2.91
C ASP A 168 12.18 11.22 1.75
N LEU A 169 12.76 10.98 0.57
CA LEU A 169 12.56 11.83 -0.62
C LEU A 169 11.10 12.00 -1.02
N GLN A 170 10.29 10.94 -0.92
CA GLN A 170 8.88 10.99 -1.32
C GLN A 170 8.00 11.64 -0.25
N GLU A 171 8.28 11.38 1.01
CA GLU A 171 7.53 11.93 2.13
C GLU A 171 7.80 13.42 2.42
N SER A 172 8.97 13.91 2.03
CA SER A 172 9.32 15.34 2.18
C SER A 172 8.55 16.26 1.23
N ASP A 173 8.02 15.72 0.13
CA ASP A 173 7.36 16.49 -0.91
C ASP A 173 5.82 16.44 -0.77
N LEU A 174 5.25 17.52 -0.20
CA LEU A 174 3.78 17.64 -0.07
C LEU A 174 3.06 17.64 -1.43
N LEU A 175 3.68 18.16 -2.49
CA LEU A 175 3.08 18.15 -3.82
C LEU A 175 3.01 16.73 -4.34
N HIS A 176 4.07 15.96 -4.19
CA HIS A 176 4.08 14.54 -4.53
C HIS A 176 2.97 13.76 -3.80
N LEU A 177 2.80 14.00 -2.49
CA LEU A 177 1.73 13.34 -1.72
C LEU A 177 0.32 13.73 -2.20
N LYS A 178 0.12 14.99 -2.64
CA LYS A 178 -1.17 15.42 -3.22
C LYS A 178 -1.45 14.70 -4.53
N GLU A 179 -0.47 14.63 -5.42
CA GLU A 179 -0.61 13.94 -6.70
C GLU A 179 -0.82 12.43 -6.50
N ALA A 180 -0.12 11.81 -5.56
CA ALA A 180 -0.33 10.40 -5.23
C ALA A 180 -1.75 10.15 -4.67
N ALA A 181 -2.28 11.04 -3.83
CA ALA A 181 -3.65 10.94 -3.33
C ALA A 181 -4.68 11.01 -4.46
N LEU A 182 -4.49 11.89 -5.45
CA LEU A 182 -5.36 11.94 -6.64
C LEU A 182 -5.35 10.63 -7.43
N VAL A 183 -4.18 10.04 -7.62
CA VAL A 183 -4.08 8.74 -8.31
C VAL A 183 -4.75 7.63 -7.49
N TYR A 184 -4.59 7.62 -6.16
CA TYR A 184 -5.33 6.68 -5.31
C TYR A 184 -6.85 6.85 -5.44
N ASP A 185 -7.36 8.08 -5.47
CA ASP A 185 -8.79 8.37 -5.65
C ASP A 185 -9.31 7.83 -6.99
N GLU A 186 -8.51 7.90 -8.05
CA GLU A 186 -8.83 7.31 -9.36
C GLU A 186 -8.82 5.77 -9.31
N LEU A 187 -7.78 5.16 -8.71
CA LEU A 187 -7.68 3.71 -8.57
C LEU A 187 -8.81 3.12 -7.72
N ALA A 188 -9.27 3.87 -6.71
CA ALA A 188 -10.34 3.45 -5.80
C ALA A 188 -11.73 3.34 -6.45
N GLN A 189 -11.89 3.74 -7.72
CA GLN A 189 -13.11 3.47 -8.49
C GLN A 189 -13.23 2.00 -8.92
N THR A 190 -12.21 1.18 -8.67
CA THR A 190 -12.22 -0.25 -9.00
C THR A 190 -13.13 -1.03 -8.04
N PRO A 191 -13.94 -2.02 -8.51
CA PRO A 191 -14.97 -2.67 -7.69
C PRO A 191 -14.47 -3.42 -6.44
N ASN A 192 -13.23 -3.91 -6.46
CA ASN A 192 -12.62 -4.59 -5.30
C ASN A 192 -11.96 -3.64 -4.29
N TRP A 193 -12.19 -2.35 -4.41
CA TRP A 193 -11.72 -1.35 -3.45
C TRP A 193 -12.83 -0.94 -2.49
N VAL A 194 -12.42 -0.63 -1.26
CA VAL A 194 -13.26 0.03 -0.24
C VAL A 194 -12.47 1.21 0.30
N THR A 195 -13.03 2.41 0.15
CA THR A 195 -12.46 3.63 0.73
C THR A 195 -12.97 3.79 2.15
N VAL A 196 -12.04 3.98 3.08
CA VAL A 196 -12.30 4.30 4.50
C VAL A 196 -11.77 5.70 4.76
N GLU A 197 -12.67 6.63 5.06
CA GLU A 197 -12.32 8.01 5.39
C GLU A 197 -11.68 8.06 6.79
N CYS A 198 -10.40 8.43 6.84
CA CYS A 198 -9.66 8.49 8.11
C CYS A 198 -9.64 9.89 8.74
N PHE A 199 -10.18 10.89 8.03
CA PHE A 199 -10.26 12.27 8.48
C PHE A 199 -11.71 12.76 8.41
N ASP A 200 -12.21 13.30 9.51
CA ASP A 200 -13.54 13.91 9.57
C ASP A 200 -13.42 15.39 9.19
N ALA A 201 -13.89 15.74 7.98
CA ALA A 201 -13.89 17.10 7.48
C ALA A 201 -14.79 18.04 8.29
N GLY A 202 -15.84 17.53 8.95
CA GLY A 202 -16.76 18.31 9.76
C GLY A 202 -16.13 18.78 11.07
N SER A 203 -15.42 17.91 11.75
CA SER A 203 -14.70 18.24 12.99
C SER A 203 -13.27 18.74 12.78
N GLY A 204 -12.72 18.56 11.57
CA GLY A 204 -11.33 18.88 11.26
C GLY A 204 -10.32 17.96 11.96
N LYS A 205 -10.71 16.76 12.36
CA LYS A 205 -9.89 15.83 13.14
C LYS A 205 -9.69 14.49 12.44
N HIS A 206 -8.55 13.89 12.73
CA HIS A 206 -8.31 12.49 12.37
C HIS A 206 -9.19 11.59 13.24
N ARG A 207 -9.81 10.59 12.64
CA ARG A 207 -10.61 9.58 13.36
C ARG A 207 -9.70 8.66 14.18
N THR A 208 -10.24 8.06 15.22
CA THR A 208 -9.47 7.13 16.04
C THR A 208 -9.12 5.84 15.28
N PRO A 209 -8.00 5.18 15.60
CA PRO A 209 -7.65 3.90 15.00
C PRO A 209 -8.77 2.85 15.14
N GLU A 210 -9.51 2.85 16.24
CA GLU A 210 -10.58 1.91 16.53
C GLU A 210 -11.82 2.17 15.67
N GLU A 211 -12.17 3.43 15.42
CA GLU A 211 -13.28 3.78 14.53
C GLU A 211 -12.98 3.37 13.09
N ILE A 212 -11.76 3.64 12.61
CA ILE A 212 -11.29 3.22 11.29
C ILE A 212 -11.27 1.70 11.19
N HIS A 213 -10.73 1.03 12.23
CA HIS A 213 -10.62 -0.43 12.24
C HIS A 213 -11.98 -1.14 12.17
N ARG A 214 -13.02 -0.58 12.76
CA ARG A 214 -14.38 -1.14 12.68
C ARG A 214 -14.85 -1.19 11.23
N GLU A 215 -14.70 -0.11 10.45
CA GLU A 215 -15.06 -0.08 9.03
C GLU A 215 -14.20 -1.01 8.19
N VAL A 216 -12.91 -1.11 8.51
CA VAL A 216 -11.99 -2.06 7.86
C VAL A 216 -12.48 -3.50 8.06
N LEU A 217 -12.84 -3.89 9.29
CA LEU A 217 -13.38 -5.22 9.59
C LEU A 217 -14.72 -5.48 8.91
N GLU A 218 -15.64 -4.53 8.93
CA GLU A 218 -16.94 -4.64 8.25
C GLU A 218 -16.77 -4.86 6.74
N ALA A 219 -15.82 -4.14 6.11
CA ALA A 219 -15.51 -4.33 4.69
C ALA A 219 -14.94 -5.73 4.40
N ILE A 220 -14.04 -6.22 5.24
CA ILE A 220 -13.44 -7.55 5.09
C ILE A 220 -14.49 -8.64 5.33
N ASP A 221 -15.28 -8.53 6.40
CA ASP A 221 -16.32 -9.50 6.73
C ASP A 221 -17.35 -9.62 5.61
N SER A 222 -17.80 -8.48 5.06
CA SER A 222 -18.81 -8.47 4.00
C SER A 222 -18.30 -8.95 2.64
N ARG A 223 -17.03 -8.66 2.29
CA ARG A 223 -16.52 -8.90 0.94
C ARG A 223 -15.63 -10.13 0.80
N VAL A 224 -15.03 -10.60 1.89
CA VAL A 224 -14.03 -11.66 1.87
C VAL A 224 -14.46 -12.87 2.68
N LEU A 225 -14.86 -12.68 3.93
CA LEU A 225 -15.11 -13.79 4.85
C LEU A 225 -16.53 -14.34 4.74
N SER A 226 -17.53 -13.54 4.33
CA SER A 226 -18.91 -14.01 4.15
C SER A 226 -19.07 -15.08 3.05
N HIS A 227 -18.10 -15.24 2.16
CA HIS A 227 -18.12 -16.22 1.06
C HIS A 227 -17.37 -17.53 1.40
N ALA A 228 -16.78 -17.64 2.60
CA ALA A 228 -16.04 -18.84 3.02
C ALA A 228 -16.92 -19.91 3.68
N GLY A 229 -18.23 -19.68 3.79
CA GLY A 229 -19.20 -20.52 4.51
C GLY A 229 -20.32 -21.14 3.68
N LYS A 230 -20.12 -21.31 2.35
CA LYS A 230 -21.09 -22.06 1.52
C LYS A 230 -20.41 -23.20 0.78
#